data_ea8325fc136de7985d40f8f5de63db33
#
_entry.id   ea8325fc136de7985d40f8f5de63db33
#
_cell.length_a   1.000
_cell.length_b   1.000
_cell.length_c   1.000
_cell.angle_alpha   90.00
_cell.angle_beta   90.00
_cell.angle_gamma   90.00
#
_symmetry.space_group_name_H-M   'P 1'
#
loop_
_entity.id
_entity.type
_entity.pdbx_description
1 polymer ?
#
loop_
_entity_poly.entity_id
_entity_poly.type
_entity_poly.pdbx_seq_one_letter_code
_entity_poly.pdbx_strand_id
1 'polypeptide(L)' 'MFDHTDFSVVVKQRGRQPCPWRWEIYRAGRNTPIEKSTDFFGSVTEASHAGKTALRLFLSEFQD' A
#
# COMPACT_ATOMS: atom_id res chain seq x y z
N MET A 1 3.06 -10.83 -17.18
CA MET A 1 3.76 -9.68 -16.59
C MET A 1 2.75 -8.67 -16.11
N PHE A 2 2.95 -8.14 -14.91
CA PHE A 2 2.06 -7.12 -14.35
C PHE A 2 2.66 -5.74 -14.58
N ASP A 3 1.83 -4.85 -15.08
CA ASP A 3 2.19 -3.44 -15.18
C ASP A 3 1.87 -2.80 -13.82
N HIS A 4 2.76 -1.92 -13.35
CA HIS A 4 2.52 -1.24 -12.07
C HIS A 4 1.24 -0.39 -12.10
N THR A 5 0.72 -0.05 -13.29
CA THR A 5 -0.56 0.66 -13.40
C THR A 5 -1.75 -0.20 -13.03
N ASP A 6 -1.55 -1.53 -12.94
CA ASP A 6 -2.62 -2.43 -12.49
C ASP A 6 -2.83 -2.38 -10.98
N PHE A 7 -1.95 -1.70 -10.29
CA PHE A 7 -1.99 -1.64 -8.82
C PHE A 7 -2.01 -0.19 -8.37
N SER A 8 -2.62 0.04 -7.22
CA SER A 8 -2.64 1.37 -6.63
C SER A 8 -2.41 1.28 -5.13
N VAL A 9 -1.76 2.31 -4.61
CA VAL A 9 -1.53 2.44 -3.18
C VAL A 9 -2.53 3.44 -2.64
N VAL A 10 -3.28 3.04 -1.62
CA VAL A 10 -4.27 3.88 -0.97
C VAL A 10 -3.90 3.98 0.50
N VAL A 11 -4.01 5.18 1.06
CA VAL A 11 -3.76 5.39 2.49
C VAL A 11 -5.10 5.52 3.19
N LYS A 12 -5.29 4.73 4.24
CA LYS A 12 -6.54 4.70 4.99
C LYS A 12 -6.28 4.97 6.46
N GLN A 13 -7.26 5.56 7.11
CA GLN A 13 -7.21 5.79 8.54
C GLN A 13 -7.88 4.61 9.24
N ARG A 14 -7.08 3.64 9.66
CA ARG A 14 -7.59 2.39 10.25
C ARG A 14 -7.11 2.16 11.68
N GLY A 15 -6.19 2.99 12.15
CA GLY A 15 -5.60 2.83 13.47
C GLY A 15 -6.02 3.93 14.42
N ARG A 16 -5.28 4.04 15.51
CA ARG A 16 -5.53 5.03 16.55
C ARG A 16 -4.39 6.03 16.63
N GLN A 17 -4.72 7.23 17.09
CA GLN A 17 -3.68 8.21 17.36
C GLN A 17 -2.64 7.63 18.31
N PRO A 18 -1.36 7.97 18.17
CA PRO A 18 -0.79 8.97 17.26
C PRO A 18 -0.45 8.45 15.86
N CYS A 19 -0.71 7.18 15.56
CA CYS A 19 -0.36 6.58 14.28
C CYS A 19 -1.58 5.91 13.66
N PRO A 20 -2.52 6.69 13.09
CA PRO A 20 -3.77 6.11 12.58
C PRO A 20 -3.70 5.65 11.13
N TRP A 21 -2.63 5.94 10.40
CA TRP A 21 -2.59 5.73 8.95
C TRP A 21 -1.91 4.43 8.59
N ARG A 22 -2.46 3.77 7.56
CA ARG A 22 -1.81 2.58 6.97
C ARG A 22 -1.96 2.65 5.47
N TRP A 23 -1.08 1.97 4.74
CA TRP A 23 -1.21 1.84 3.30
C TRP A 23 -1.88 0.50 2.97
N GLU A 24 -2.59 0.50 1.84
CA GLU A 24 -3.20 -0.69 1.28
C GLU A 24 -2.96 -0.68 -0.22
N ILE A 25 -2.67 -1.85 -0.78
CA ILE A 25 -2.44 -1.99 -2.21
C ILE A 25 -3.63 -2.71 -2.82
N TYR A 26 -4.21 -2.10 -3.84
CA TYR A 26 -5.34 -2.66 -4.55
C TYR A 26 -4.94 -3.00 -5.97
N ARG A 27 -5.50 -4.07 -6.51
CA ARG A 27 -5.39 -4.40 -7.92
C ARG A 27 -6.62 -3.84 -8.63
N ALA A 28 -6.42 -3.43 -9.89
CA ALA A 28 -7.52 -2.90 -10.70
C ALA A 28 -8.67 -3.91 -10.76
N GLY A 29 -9.88 -3.42 -10.55
CA GLY A 29 -11.07 -4.25 -10.59
C GLY A 29 -11.39 -5.01 -9.31
N ARG A 30 -10.58 -4.83 -8.25
CA ARG A 30 -10.81 -5.49 -6.97
C ARG A 30 -11.28 -4.50 -5.91
N ASN A 31 -12.16 -4.97 -5.03
CA ASN A 31 -12.71 -4.15 -3.96
C ASN A 31 -11.97 -4.33 -2.64
N THR A 32 -11.15 -5.37 -2.54
CA THR A 32 -10.40 -5.63 -1.32
C THR A 32 -8.91 -5.50 -1.59
N PRO A 33 -8.12 -5.07 -0.61
CA PRO A 33 -6.68 -4.94 -0.82
C PRO A 33 -6.02 -6.31 -0.97
N ILE A 34 -5.02 -6.39 -1.83
CA ILE A 34 -4.23 -7.60 -1.98
C ILE A 34 -3.08 -7.61 -0.98
N GLU A 35 -2.72 -6.43 -0.47
CA GLU A 35 -1.64 -6.27 0.50
C GLU A 35 -1.95 -5.06 1.37
N LYS A 36 -1.52 -5.08 2.61
CA LYS A 36 -1.71 -3.94 3.51
C LYS A 36 -0.58 -3.91 4.52
N SER A 37 -0.30 -2.73 5.06
CA SER A 37 0.78 -2.59 6.02
C SER A 37 0.38 -3.23 7.36
N THR A 38 1.37 -3.85 8.00
CA THR A 38 1.20 -4.32 9.37
C THR A 38 1.46 -3.17 10.35
N ASP A 39 2.20 -2.17 9.90
CA ASP A 39 2.53 -1.00 10.71
C ASP A 39 1.55 0.13 10.42
N PHE A 40 1.42 1.02 11.39
CA PHE A 40 0.64 2.24 11.25
C PHE A 40 1.57 3.44 11.32
N PHE A 41 1.20 4.51 10.65
CA PHE A 41 2.06 5.67 10.47
C PHE A 41 1.40 6.92 11.02
N GLY A 42 2.21 7.87 11.40
CA GLY A 42 1.72 9.11 12.00
C GLY A 42 1.19 10.13 11.01
N SER A 43 1.48 9.97 9.73
CA SER A 43 1.01 10.91 8.71
C SER A 43 0.69 10.17 7.43
N VAL A 44 -0.15 10.82 6.60
CA VAL A 44 -0.49 10.30 5.27
C VAL A 44 0.77 10.20 4.42
N THR A 45 1.65 11.19 4.51
CA THR A 45 2.88 11.21 3.73
C THR A 45 3.77 10.03 4.05
N GLU A 46 3.94 9.72 5.32
CA GLU A 46 4.75 8.57 5.71
C GLU A 46 4.14 7.26 5.23
N ALA A 47 2.84 7.09 5.42
CA ALA A 47 2.15 5.88 4.99
C ALA A 47 2.21 5.72 3.47
N SER A 48 2.02 6.81 2.74
CA SER A 48 2.08 6.78 1.28
C SER A 48 3.47 6.40 0.78
N HIS A 49 4.50 6.98 1.39
CA HIS A 49 5.88 6.67 1.03
C HIS A 49 6.19 5.20 1.26
N ALA A 50 5.81 4.70 2.42
CA ALA A 50 6.03 3.30 2.76
C ALA A 50 5.24 2.38 1.82
N GLY A 51 4.03 2.78 1.45
CA GLY A 51 3.20 2.00 0.55
C GLY A 51 3.79 1.90 -0.85
N LYS A 52 4.36 3.00 -1.34
CA LYS A 52 5.00 3.00 -2.65
C LYS A 52 6.24 2.11 -2.67
N THR A 53 6.99 2.12 -1.58
CA THR A 53 8.13 1.22 -1.45
C THR A 53 7.67 -0.22 -1.41
N ALA A 54 6.61 -0.51 -0.66
CA ALA A 54 6.07 -1.86 -0.57
C ALA A 54 5.56 -2.34 -1.93
N LEU A 55 4.91 -1.47 -2.69
CA LEU A 55 4.43 -1.83 -4.02
C LEU A 55 5.59 -2.16 -4.95
N ARG A 56 6.67 -1.39 -4.88
CA ARG A 56 7.84 -1.65 -5.70
C ARG A 56 8.43 -3.02 -5.39
N LEU A 57 8.52 -3.36 -4.10
CA LEU A 57 9.03 -4.66 -3.69
C LEU A 57 8.08 -5.78 -4.11
N PHE A 58 6.78 -5.55 -3.97
CA PHE A 58 5.78 -6.51 -4.37
C PHE A 58 5.89 -6.84 -5.86
N LEU A 59 6.00 -5.80 -6.68
CA LEU A 59 6.09 -5.99 -8.14
C LEU A 59 7.40 -6.67 -8.53
N SER A 60 8.48 -6.41 -7.82
CA SER A 60 9.77 -7.01 -8.16
C SER A 60 9.78 -8.52 -7.98
N GLU A 61 8.86 -9.06 -7.16
CA GLU A 61 8.74 -10.51 -6.98
C GLU A 61 8.20 -11.20 -8.22
N PHE A 62 7.60 -10.45 -9.13
CA PHE A 62 7.03 -10.99 -10.36
C PHE A 62 7.86 -10.68 -11.59
N GLN A 63 9.00 -10.04 -11.39
CA GLN A 63 9.87 -9.62 -12.50
C GLN A 63 11.19 -10.35 -12.43
N ASP A 64 11.16 -11.57 -12.77
CA ASP A 64 12.42 -12.34 -12.83
C ASP A 64 12.93 -12.48 -14.24
#